data_d8150279d44a610823fc8ed234a21e97
#
_entry.id   d8150279d44a610823fc8ed234a21e97
#
_cell.length_a   1.000
_cell.length_b   1.000
_cell.length_c   1.000
_cell.angle_alpha   90.00
_cell.angle_beta   90.00
_cell.angle_gamma   90.00
#
_symmetry.space_group_name_H-M   'P 1'
#
loop_
_entity.id
_entity.type
_entity.pdbx_description
1 polymer ?
#
loop_
_entity_poly.entity_id
_entity_poly.type
_entity_poly.pdbx_seq_one_letter_code
_entity_poly.pdbx_strand_id
1 'polypeptide(L)'
;INPGNSGGPTFNAAGQVIGINSSIASTATSSDSAGSIGIGFAIPSNLVKRVADEIIKDGSVKHVALGVVIKSDTVEADGVTRGGATITKSSATGSAVVSGGPADKAGLKEGDTIVAFNGNAVNNNYSLLGFVRAAALGDKATLTIVRDGKTMDVDVTLDQEESSVNGSSSSNSNGNNQNNQNNQNNQNNQNNQNGNGRNGYGNGNGNNDGGTGDGGGFSDPFGLW
;
A
#
# COMPACT_ATOMS: atom_id res chain seq x y z
N ILE A 1 18.82 13.16 -5.80
CA ILE A 1 18.35 12.67 -4.48
C ILE A 1 19.15 11.43 -4.15
N ASN A 2 19.73 11.38 -2.94
CA ASN A 2 20.54 10.27 -2.43
C ASN A 2 19.96 9.80 -1.09
N PRO A 3 20.36 8.62 -0.59
CA PRO A 3 20.02 8.19 0.76
C PRO A 3 20.34 9.29 1.80
N GLY A 4 19.41 9.53 2.71
CA GLY A 4 19.48 10.61 3.70
C GLY A 4 18.71 11.88 3.34
N ASN A 5 18.23 12.03 2.11
CA ASN A 5 17.44 13.20 1.71
C ASN A 5 15.93 13.06 1.99
N SER A 6 15.46 11.87 2.39
CA SER A 6 14.05 11.62 2.73
C SER A 6 13.59 12.53 3.89
N GLY A 7 12.41 13.13 3.75
CA GLY A 7 11.89 14.11 4.69
C GLY A 7 12.39 15.55 4.46
N GLY A 8 13.42 15.73 3.63
CA GLY A 8 13.91 17.07 3.26
C GLY A 8 13.02 17.75 2.21
N PRO A 9 13.02 19.08 2.16
CA PRO A 9 12.21 19.85 1.22
C PRO A 9 12.76 19.82 -0.20
N THR A 10 11.86 19.86 -1.19
CA THR A 10 12.16 20.17 -2.59
C THR A 10 11.74 21.61 -2.88
N PHE A 11 12.64 22.40 -3.47
CA PHE A 11 12.39 23.80 -3.78
C PHE A 11 12.23 24.01 -5.29
N ASN A 12 11.46 25.02 -5.66
CA ASN A 12 11.48 25.57 -7.01
C ASN A 12 12.58 26.64 -7.14
N ALA A 13 12.76 27.20 -8.35
CA ALA A 13 13.75 28.24 -8.62
C ALA A 13 13.49 29.56 -7.84
N ALA A 14 12.30 29.77 -7.32
CA ALA A 14 11.95 30.92 -6.47
C ALA A 14 12.20 30.68 -4.98
N GLY A 15 12.77 29.52 -4.58
CA GLY A 15 13.02 29.15 -3.19
C GLY A 15 11.79 28.70 -2.42
N GLN A 16 10.68 28.42 -3.10
CA GLN A 16 9.46 27.94 -2.47
C GLN A 16 9.48 26.42 -2.35
N VAL A 17 9.03 25.88 -1.21
CA VAL A 17 8.86 24.44 -0.99
C VAL A 17 7.70 23.93 -1.83
N ILE A 18 7.99 23.05 -2.78
CA ILE A 18 7.00 22.43 -3.67
C ILE A 18 6.70 20.98 -3.33
N GLY A 19 7.50 20.37 -2.45
CA GLY A 19 7.31 19.00 -2.00
C GLY A 19 8.28 18.58 -0.91
N ILE A 20 8.06 17.38 -0.42
CA ILE A 20 8.93 16.69 0.54
C ILE A 20 9.49 15.44 -0.12
N ASN A 21 10.81 15.28 -0.12
CA ASN A 21 11.48 14.10 -0.67
C ASN A 21 11.04 12.85 0.08
N SER A 22 10.62 11.81 -0.66
CA SER A 22 10.18 10.54 -0.09
C SER A 22 11.18 9.43 -0.39
N SER A 23 11.30 9.05 -1.66
CA SER A 23 12.09 7.90 -2.08
C SER A 23 12.77 8.13 -3.42
N ILE A 24 13.64 7.20 -3.79
CA ILE A 24 14.27 7.14 -5.11
C ILE A 24 13.97 5.80 -5.77
N ALA A 25 13.98 5.75 -7.10
CA ALA A 25 14.03 4.50 -7.82
C ALA A 25 15.50 4.02 -7.89
N SER A 26 15.69 2.75 -7.60
CA SER A 26 17.00 2.08 -7.66
C SER A 26 16.88 0.74 -8.38
N THR A 27 17.90 0.37 -9.14
CA THR A 27 18.01 -0.97 -9.76
C THR A 27 18.92 -1.91 -8.96
N ALA A 28 19.43 -1.46 -7.82
CA ALA A 28 20.34 -2.27 -7.01
C ALA A 28 19.61 -3.42 -6.33
N THR A 29 20.20 -4.61 -6.42
CA THR A 29 19.70 -5.84 -5.78
C THR A 29 20.27 -6.03 -4.36
N SER A 30 21.17 -5.14 -3.91
CA SER A 30 21.75 -5.16 -2.57
C SER A 30 21.81 -3.74 -1.99
N SER A 31 21.64 -3.63 -0.66
CA SER A 31 21.62 -2.37 0.08
C SER A 31 22.92 -1.55 -0.03
N ASP A 32 24.05 -2.22 -0.22
CA ASP A 32 25.36 -1.56 -0.25
C ASP A 32 25.73 -0.94 -1.61
N SER A 33 24.92 -1.19 -2.64
CA SER A 33 25.15 -0.68 -4.01
C SER A 33 23.99 0.17 -4.52
N ALA A 34 23.12 0.67 -3.65
CA ALA A 34 21.92 1.40 -4.00
C ALA A 34 22.22 2.78 -4.61
N GLY A 35 22.54 2.80 -5.89
CA GLY A 35 22.61 4.02 -6.68
C GLY A 35 21.24 4.46 -7.18
N SER A 36 20.99 5.77 -7.19
CA SER A 36 19.80 6.35 -7.83
C SER A 36 19.93 6.23 -9.35
N ILE A 37 18.87 5.80 -10.03
CA ILE A 37 18.79 5.86 -11.51
C ILE A 37 18.38 7.26 -12.02
N GLY A 38 18.43 8.28 -11.17
CA GLY A 38 18.05 9.64 -11.51
C GLY A 38 16.57 9.97 -11.35
N ILE A 39 15.77 9.01 -10.83
CA ILE A 39 14.35 9.21 -10.56
C ILE A 39 14.15 9.32 -9.05
N GLY A 40 13.49 10.39 -8.63
CA GLY A 40 13.10 10.62 -7.24
C GLY A 40 11.63 10.96 -7.13
N PHE A 41 11.04 10.63 -5.99
CA PHE A 41 9.65 10.88 -5.67
C PHE A 41 9.56 11.90 -4.54
N ALA A 42 8.67 12.87 -4.70
CA ALA A 42 8.38 13.86 -3.67
C ALA A 42 6.86 13.94 -3.43
N ILE A 43 6.47 14.12 -2.19
CA ILE A 43 5.07 14.35 -1.80
C ILE A 43 4.77 15.83 -2.08
N PRO A 44 3.74 16.17 -2.87
CA PRO A 44 3.39 17.55 -3.17
C PRO A 44 3.10 18.38 -1.92
N SER A 45 3.55 19.62 -1.86
CA SER A 45 3.45 20.48 -0.68
C SER A 45 2.01 20.76 -0.22
N ASN A 46 1.03 20.79 -1.14
CA ASN A 46 -0.39 20.93 -0.79
C ASN A 46 -0.92 19.70 -0.04
N LEU A 47 -0.52 18.50 -0.44
CA LEU A 47 -0.86 17.27 0.26
C LEU A 47 -0.19 17.22 1.65
N VAL A 48 1.10 17.58 1.71
CA VAL A 48 1.83 17.68 2.99
C VAL A 48 1.11 18.63 3.95
N LYS A 49 0.72 19.82 3.46
CA LYS A 49 0.01 20.80 4.27
C LYS A 49 -1.30 20.24 4.81
N ARG A 50 -2.12 19.62 3.96
CA ARG A 50 -3.41 19.03 4.37
C ARG A 50 -3.20 17.98 5.47
N VAL A 51 -2.28 17.04 5.23
CA VAL A 51 -1.98 15.96 6.20
C VAL A 51 -1.46 16.54 7.53
N ALA A 52 -0.58 17.54 7.48
CA ALA A 52 -0.06 18.19 8.67
C ALA A 52 -1.17 18.93 9.45
N ASP A 53 -2.04 19.64 8.75
CA ASP A 53 -3.18 20.34 9.39
C ASP A 53 -4.13 19.34 10.08
N GLU A 54 -4.41 18.17 9.47
CA GLU A 54 -5.23 17.12 10.08
C GLU A 54 -4.55 16.53 11.34
N ILE A 55 -3.25 16.24 11.27
CA ILE A 55 -2.49 15.72 12.42
C ILE A 55 -2.47 16.73 13.56
N ILE A 56 -2.24 18.01 13.27
CA ILE A 56 -2.20 19.07 14.29
C ILE A 56 -3.58 19.23 14.94
N LYS A 57 -4.63 19.14 14.16
CA LYS A 57 -6.01 19.35 14.63
C LYS A 57 -6.58 18.14 15.35
N ASP A 58 -6.44 16.96 14.76
CA ASP A 58 -7.18 15.75 15.13
C ASP A 58 -6.27 14.65 15.69
N GLY A 59 -4.95 14.84 15.67
CA GLY A 59 -3.95 13.88 16.14
C GLY A 59 -3.69 12.71 15.17
N SER A 60 -4.48 12.61 14.09
CA SER A 60 -4.37 11.54 13.09
C SER A 60 -4.92 11.97 11.74
N VAL A 61 -4.55 11.24 10.70
CA VAL A 61 -5.12 11.45 9.34
C VAL A 61 -6.28 10.50 9.13
N LYS A 62 -7.37 11.01 8.59
CA LYS A 62 -8.54 10.23 8.20
C LYS A 62 -8.48 9.92 6.72
N HIS A 63 -8.16 8.68 6.39
CA HIS A 63 -8.20 8.23 5.01
C HIS A 63 -9.63 7.96 4.57
N VAL A 64 -9.96 8.38 3.36
CA VAL A 64 -11.26 8.13 2.75
C VAL A 64 -11.20 6.86 1.90
N ALA A 65 -12.34 6.21 1.71
CA ALA A 65 -12.48 5.06 0.85
C ALA A 65 -13.53 5.28 -0.23
N LEU A 66 -13.32 4.66 -1.38
CA LEU A 66 -14.31 4.58 -2.44
C LEU A 66 -15.34 3.48 -2.18
N GLY A 67 -14.95 2.44 -1.44
CA GLY A 67 -15.81 1.31 -1.13
C GLY A 67 -15.94 0.31 -2.26
N VAL A 68 -14.84 -0.02 -2.92
CA VAL A 68 -14.76 -0.99 -4.03
C VAL A 68 -13.63 -1.97 -3.83
N VAL A 69 -13.80 -3.17 -4.37
CA VAL A 69 -12.71 -4.14 -4.54
C VAL A 69 -12.19 -3.99 -5.96
N ILE A 70 -10.89 -3.80 -6.12
CA ILE A 70 -10.26 -3.50 -7.41
C ILE A 70 -9.09 -4.42 -7.72
N LYS A 71 -8.86 -4.64 -9.00
CA LYS A 71 -7.65 -5.26 -9.54
C LYS A 71 -7.07 -4.38 -10.66
N SER A 72 -5.77 -4.49 -10.89
CA SER A 72 -5.16 -3.90 -12.10
C SER A 72 -5.61 -4.68 -13.32
N ASP A 73 -6.00 -3.96 -14.36
CA ASP A 73 -6.45 -4.57 -15.61
C ASP A 73 -6.18 -3.62 -16.79
N THR A 74 -6.39 -4.11 -17.99
CA THR A 74 -6.42 -3.31 -19.22
C THR A 74 -7.78 -3.37 -19.86
N VAL A 75 -8.24 -2.27 -20.41
CA VAL A 75 -9.55 -2.17 -21.05
C VAL A 75 -9.41 -1.45 -22.37
N GLU A 76 -10.21 -1.85 -23.36
CA GLU A 76 -10.34 -1.15 -24.64
C GLU A 76 -11.68 -0.40 -24.68
N ALA A 77 -11.62 0.87 -25.01
CA ALA A 77 -12.78 1.70 -25.28
C ALA A 77 -12.41 2.76 -26.31
N ASP A 78 -13.35 3.07 -27.19
CA ASP A 78 -13.19 4.09 -28.24
C ASP A 78 -11.94 3.85 -29.12
N GLY A 79 -11.57 2.59 -29.36
CA GLY A 79 -10.40 2.18 -30.15
C GLY A 79 -9.04 2.40 -29.46
N VAL A 80 -9.04 2.68 -28.13
CA VAL A 80 -7.83 2.89 -27.33
C VAL A 80 -7.77 1.89 -26.20
N THR A 81 -6.66 1.13 -26.12
CA THR A 81 -6.36 0.27 -25.00
C THR A 81 -5.61 1.06 -23.91
N ARG A 82 -6.07 0.98 -22.67
CA ARG A 82 -5.47 1.68 -21.53
C ARG A 82 -5.52 0.82 -20.28
N GLY A 83 -4.55 1.03 -19.37
CA GLY A 83 -4.56 0.44 -18.04
C GLY A 83 -5.63 1.09 -17.17
N GLY A 84 -6.03 0.39 -16.11
CA GLY A 84 -6.99 0.90 -15.15
C GLY A 84 -7.15 0.03 -13.92
N ALA A 85 -8.07 0.44 -13.05
CA ALA A 85 -8.50 -0.30 -11.89
C ALA A 85 -9.91 -0.84 -12.12
N THR A 86 -10.04 -2.16 -12.35
CA THR A 86 -11.32 -2.81 -12.61
C THR A 86 -11.97 -3.25 -11.31
N ILE A 87 -13.24 -2.87 -11.13
CA ILE A 87 -14.07 -3.28 -9.98
C ILE A 87 -14.43 -4.76 -10.13
N THR A 88 -14.08 -5.56 -9.12
CA THR A 88 -14.26 -7.02 -9.12
C THR A 88 -14.78 -7.49 -7.77
N LYS A 89 -15.34 -8.70 -7.74
CA LYS A 89 -15.81 -9.30 -6.47
C LYS A 89 -14.64 -9.66 -5.56
N SER A 90 -14.86 -9.42 -4.28
CA SER A 90 -14.02 -9.98 -3.22
C SER A 90 -14.22 -11.49 -3.14
N SER A 91 -13.14 -12.26 -3.09
CA SER A 91 -13.19 -13.69 -2.82
C SER A 91 -13.72 -14.01 -1.41
N ALA A 92 -13.57 -13.09 -0.48
CA ALA A 92 -13.98 -13.26 0.91
C ALA A 92 -15.46 -12.91 1.15
N THR A 93 -15.96 -11.83 0.53
CA THR A 93 -17.33 -11.32 0.79
C THR A 93 -18.29 -11.54 -0.37
N GLY A 94 -17.79 -11.86 -1.57
CA GLY A 94 -18.59 -11.97 -2.79
C GLY A 94 -19.14 -10.64 -3.32
N SER A 95 -18.84 -9.52 -2.64
CA SER A 95 -19.29 -8.18 -3.05
C SER A 95 -18.16 -7.43 -3.78
N ALA A 96 -18.50 -6.69 -4.81
CA ALA A 96 -17.58 -5.83 -5.57
C ALA A 96 -17.61 -4.39 -5.07
N VAL A 97 -18.77 -3.94 -4.62
CA VAL A 97 -19.03 -2.57 -4.12
C VAL A 97 -19.67 -2.69 -2.74
N VAL A 98 -19.21 -1.86 -1.82
CA VAL A 98 -19.76 -1.80 -0.45
C VAL A 98 -21.10 -1.06 -0.49
N SER A 99 -22.16 -1.73 -0.05
CA SER A 99 -23.50 -1.15 -0.04
C SER A 99 -23.58 0.10 0.84
N GLY A 100 -24.18 1.16 0.31
CA GLY A 100 -24.26 2.47 0.96
C GLY A 100 -22.94 3.25 0.98
N GLY A 101 -21.88 2.70 0.38
CA GLY A 101 -20.58 3.39 0.25
C GLY A 101 -20.58 4.46 -0.84
N PRO A 102 -19.50 5.26 -0.95
CA PRO A 102 -19.38 6.31 -1.97
C PRO A 102 -19.57 5.80 -3.40
N ALA A 103 -18.97 4.66 -3.74
CA ALA A 103 -19.09 4.04 -5.06
C ALA A 103 -20.52 3.56 -5.37
N ASP A 104 -21.20 2.96 -4.38
CA ASP A 104 -22.58 2.49 -4.52
C ASP A 104 -23.53 3.66 -4.77
N LYS A 105 -23.40 4.73 -3.98
CA LYS A 105 -24.17 5.98 -4.15
C LYS A 105 -23.97 6.62 -5.51
N ALA A 106 -22.75 6.50 -6.06
CA ALA A 106 -22.40 7.01 -7.39
C ALA A 106 -22.83 6.07 -8.52
N GLY A 107 -23.32 4.87 -8.23
CA GLY A 107 -23.78 3.90 -9.22
C GLY A 107 -22.64 3.17 -9.94
N LEU A 108 -21.47 3.05 -9.32
CA LEU A 108 -20.38 2.18 -9.78
C LEU A 108 -20.78 0.71 -9.60
N LYS A 109 -20.32 -0.15 -10.51
CA LYS A 109 -20.70 -1.55 -10.57
C LYS A 109 -19.49 -2.45 -10.81
N GLU A 110 -19.67 -3.74 -10.53
CA GLU A 110 -18.75 -4.79 -10.97
C GLU A 110 -18.53 -4.71 -12.49
N GLY A 111 -17.30 -4.83 -12.91
CA GLY A 111 -16.87 -4.75 -14.30
C GLY A 111 -16.51 -3.35 -14.78
N ASP A 112 -16.83 -2.29 -14.05
CA ASP A 112 -16.35 -0.95 -14.38
C ASP A 112 -14.83 -0.90 -14.24
N THR A 113 -14.16 -0.31 -15.22
CA THR A 113 -12.72 -0.05 -15.15
C THR A 113 -12.49 1.44 -15.01
N ILE A 114 -11.94 1.87 -13.87
CA ILE A 114 -11.61 3.26 -13.59
C ILE A 114 -10.29 3.58 -14.29
N VAL A 115 -10.31 4.51 -15.23
CA VAL A 115 -9.15 4.89 -16.06
C VAL A 115 -8.65 6.31 -15.81
N ALA A 116 -9.43 7.16 -15.11
CA ALA A 116 -8.95 8.45 -14.64
C ALA A 116 -9.66 8.87 -13.34
N PHE A 117 -8.98 9.71 -12.55
CA PHE A 117 -9.46 10.35 -11.32
C PHE A 117 -9.20 11.86 -11.43
N ASN A 118 -10.24 12.67 -11.47
CA ASN A 118 -10.14 14.12 -11.69
C ASN A 118 -9.25 14.48 -12.91
N GLY A 119 -9.40 13.74 -14.01
CA GLY A 119 -8.61 13.93 -15.22
C GLY A 119 -7.18 13.36 -15.17
N ASN A 120 -6.71 12.85 -14.05
CA ASN A 120 -5.40 12.21 -13.93
C ASN A 120 -5.53 10.71 -14.25
N ALA A 121 -4.65 10.20 -15.10
CA ALA A 121 -4.70 8.81 -15.56
C ALA A 121 -4.53 7.81 -14.39
N VAL A 122 -5.42 6.83 -14.34
CA VAL A 122 -5.35 5.66 -13.47
C VAL A 122 -4.86 4.50 -14.31
N ASN A 123 -3.61 4.08 -14.13
CA ASN A 123 -2.99 3.01 -14.91
C ASN A 123 -3.12 1.63 -14.25
N ASN A 124 -3.40 1.60 -12.95
CA ASN A 124 -3.52 0.37 -12.14
C ASN A 124 -4.25 0.69 -10.82
N ASN A 125 -4.47 -0.34 -10.00
CA ASN A 125 -5.12 -0.21 -8.69
C ASN A 125 -4.33 0.69 -7.72
N TYR A 126 -2.98 0.68 -7.77
CA TYR A 126 -2.15 1.51 -6.87
C TYR A 126 -2.29 3.01 -7.18
N SER A 127 -2.37 3.39 -8.46
CA SER A 127 -2.60 4.80 -8.82
C SER A 127 -3.97 5.29 -8.33
N LEU A 128 -5.02 4.49 -8.46
CA LEU A 128 -6.34 4.85 -7.92
C LEU A 128 -6.29 4.98 -6.40
N LEU A 129 -5.70 4.02 -5.69
CA LEU A 129 -5.56 4.06 -4.24
C LEU A 129 -4.80 5.31 -3.78
N GLY A 130 -3.73 5.68 -4.48
CA GLY A 130 -2.97 6.91 -4.20
C GLY A 130 -3.83 8.17 -4.33
N PHE A 131 -4.64 8.29 -5.38
CA PHE A 131 -5.54 9.43 -5.56
C PHE A 131 -6.65 9.49 -4.49
N VAL A 132 -7.26 8.36 -4.17
CA VAL A 132 -8.31 8.29 -3.13
C VAL A 132 -7.73 8.66 -1.76
N ARG A 133 -6.57 8.13 -1.38
CA ARG A 133 -5.91 8.46 -0.10
C ARG A 133 -5.40 9.90 -0.02
N ALA A 134 -5.11 10.51 -1.17
CA ALA A 134 -4.74 11.92 -1.23
C ALA A 134 -5.94 12.87 -1.11
N ALA A 135 -7.17 12.37 -1.22
CA ALA A 135 -8.39 13.16 -1.06
C ALA A 135 -8.78 13.33 0.41
N ALA A 136 -9.54 14.38 0.71
CA ALA A 136 -10.11 14.65 2.03
C ALA A 136 -11.53 14.09 2.16
N LEU A 137 -11.97 13.91 3.41
CA LEU A 137 -13.36 13.52 3.69
C LEU A 137 -14.32 14.59 3.20
N GLY A 138 -15.30 14.18 2.39
CA GLY A 138 -16.28 15.06 1.76
C GLY A 138 -15.87 15.62 0.40
N ASP A 139 -14.67 15.36 -0.08
CA ASP A 139 -14.24 15.77 -1.41
C ASP A 139 -15.11 15.12 -2.49
N LYS A 140 -15.33 15.88 -3.56
CA LYS A 140 -15.98 15.39 -4.78
C LYS A 140 -14.90 15.05 -5.80
N ALA A 141 -15.06 13.91 -6.45
CA ALA A 141 -14.17 13.45 -7.50
C ALA A 141 -14.98 13.02 -8.72
N THR A 142 -14.46 13.32 -9.90
CA THR A 142 -14.99 12.79 -11.16
C THR A 142 -14.12 11.62 -11.58
N LEU A 143 -14.70 10.43 -11.67
CA LEU A 143 -14.06 9.22 -12.15
C LEU A 143 -14.41 9.01 -13.62
N THR A 144 -13.41 8.93 -14.48
CA THR A 144 -13.63 8.44 -15.84
C THR A 144 -13.54 6.93 -15.81
N ILE A 145 -14.62 6.26 -16.19
CA ILE A 145 -14.72 4.79 -16.21
C ILE A 145 -14.96 4.29 -17.63
N VAL A 146 -14.62 3.02 -17.83
CA VAL A 146 -15.07 2.25 -19.00
C VAL A 146 -16.08 1.22 -18.53
N ARG A 147 -17.28 1.27 -19.09
CA ARG A 147 -18.39 0.35 -18.88
C ARG A 147 -18.92 -0.12 -20.24
N ASP A 148 -18.98 -1.41 -20.46
CA ASP A 148 -19.47 -2.02 -21.70
C ASP A 148 -18.79 -1.45 -22.95
N GLY A 149 -17.46 -1.24 -22.89
CA GLY A 149 -16.65 -0.71 -23.99
C GLY A 149 -16.82 0.78 -24.27
N LYS A 150 -17.51 1.52 -23.41
CA LYS A 150 -17.73 2.97 -23.53
C LYS A 150 -17.14 3.74 -22.37
N THR A 151 -16.50 4.85 -22.69
CA THR A 151 -15.99 5.80 -21.70
C THR A 151 -17.12 6.69 -21.19
N MET A 152 -17.19 6.91 -19.86
CA MET A 152 -18.15 7.81 -19.23
C MET A 152 -17.59 8.36 -17.92
N ASP A 153 -18.07 9.54 -17.53
CA ASP A 153 -17.72 10.17 -16.27
C ASP A 153 -18.78 9.88 -15.20
N VAL A 154 -18.32 9.63 -13.98
CA VAL A 154 -19.15 9.38 -12.78
C VAL A 154 -18.65 10.27 -11.67
N ASP A 155 -19.52 11.11 -11.13
CA ASP A 155 -19.21 11.94 -9.96
C ASP A 155 -19.42 11.16 -8.66
N VAL A 156 -18.42 11.19 -7.81
CA VAL A 156 -18.42 10.51 -6.51
C VAL A 156 -18.12 11.51 -5.41
N THR A 157 -18.85 11.42 -4.30
CA THR A 157 -18.51 12.15 -3.07
C THR A 157 -17.84 11.18 -2.10
N LEU A 158 -16.62 11.47 -1.67
CA LEU A 158 -15.83 10.65 -0.75
C LEU A 158 -16.24 10.95 0.71
N ASP A 159 -17.46 10.55 1.08
CA ASP A 159 -18.12 10.89 2.34
C ASP A 159 -17.94 9.86 3.46
N GLN A 160 -17.08 8.84 3.26
CA GLN A 160 -16.84 7.80 4.25
C GLN A 160 -15.35 7.55 4.49
N GLU A 161 -15.00 7.36 5.76
CA GLU A 161 -13.65 6.96 6.16
C GLU A 161 -13.39 5.50 5.82
N GLU A 162 -12.14 5.18 5.49
CA GLU A 162 -11.69 3.81 5.15
C GLU A 162 -12.01 2.82 6.28
N SER A 163 -11.84 3.23 7.53
CA SER A 163 -12.18 2.43 8.72
C SER A 163 -13.66 2.02 8.79
N SER A 164 -14.56 2.87 8.26
CA SER A 164 -16.00 2.61 8.25
C SER A 164 -16.40 1.66 7.12
N VAL A 165 -15.67 1.71 6.00
CA VAL A 165 -15.99 0.95 4.79
C VAL A 165 -15.38 -0.44 4.80
N ASN A 166 -14.13 -0.57 5.26
CA ASN A 166 -13.40 -1.84 5.26
C ASN A 166 -13.63 -2.68 6.53
N GLY A 167 -14.46 -2.17 7.46
CA GLY A 167 -14.56 -2.71 8.82
C GLY A 167 -13.28 -2.44 9.60
N SER A 168 -13.39 -2.17 10.89
CA SER A 168 -12.22 -2.12 11.76
C SER A 168 -11.58 -3.50 11.75
N SER A 169 -10.51 -3.70 11.01
CA SER A 169 -9.57 -4.78 11.27
C SER A 169 -8.95 -4.44 12.62
N SER A 170 -9.65 -4.80 13.68
CA SER A 170 -9.06 -4.91 15.00
C SER A 170 -7.94 -5.93 14.84
N SER A 171 -6.74 -5.46 14.59
CA SER A 171 -5.54 -6.21 14.90
C SER A 171 -5.61 -6.43 16.40
N ASN A 172 -6.29 -7.52 16.77
CA ASN A 172 -6.28 -8.07 18.08
C ASN A 172 -4.87 -8.64 18.26
N SER A 173 -3.91 -7.75 18.49
CA SER A 173 -2.62 -8.09 19.07
C SER A 173 -2.92 -8.52 20.48
N ASN A 174 -3.44 -9.73 20.59
CA ASN A 174 -3.56 -10.43 21.87
C ASN A 174 -2.13 -10.76 22.29
N GLY A 175 -1.46 -9.74 22.81
CA GLY A 175 -0.24 -9.88 23.57
C GLY A 175 -0.58 -10.71 24.80
N ASN A 176 -0.50 -12.02 24.63
CA ASN A 176 -0.58 -12.97 25.73
C ASN A 176 0.69 -12.83 26.59
N ASN A 177 0.71 -11.76 27.38
CA ASN A 177 1.67 -11.58 28.45
C ASN A 177 1.24 -12.44 29.64
N GLN A 178 1.41 -13.75 29.50
CA GLN A 178 1.33 -14.64 30.63
C GLN A 178 2.59 -14.45 31.47
N ASN A 179 2.43 -13.58 32.46
CA ASN A 179 3.23 -13.47 33.66
C ASN A 179 3.20 -14.81 34.35
N ASN A 180 4.21 -15.66 34.15
CA ASN A 180 4.41 -16.85 34.94
C ASN A 180 5.51 -16.55 35.96
N GLN A 181 5.13 -15.86 37.02
CA GLN A 181 5.82 -15.92 38.29
C GLN A 181 5.34 -17.19 39.02
N ASN A 182 6.22 -18.05 39.26
CA ASN A 182 6.37 -18.89 40.44
C ASN A 182 6.73 -20.34 40.10
N ASN A 183 7.97 -20.73 40.23
CA ASN A 183 8.31 -21.65 41.32
C ASN A 183 9.82 -21.84 41.42
N GLN A 184 10.36 -21.36 42.51
CA GLN A 184 11.61 -21.85 43.07
C GLN A 184 11.35 -23.25 43.62
N ASN A 185 12.08 -24.24 43.21
CA ASN A 185 12.83 -25.04 44.20
C ASN A 185 13.56 -26.22 43.55
N ASN A 186 14.82 -26.29 43.87
CA ASN A 186 15.53 -27.44 44.38
C ASN A 186 16.37 -28.30 43.44
N GLN A 187 17.65 -28.13 43.69
CA GLN A 187 18.71 -29.13 43.93
C GLN A 187 19.33 -29.92 42.77
N ASN A 188 20.58 -29.49 42.50
CA ASN A 188 21.77 -30.33 42.77
C ASN A 188 21.84 -31.67 42.02
N ASN A 189 22.70 -31.80 41.04
CA ASN A 189 23.79 -32.75 41.16
C ASN A 189 24.83 -32.64 40.03
N GLN A 190 26.00 -32.84 40.44
CA GLN A 190 27.33 -32.84 39.83
C GLN A 190 27.48 -33.81 38.65
N ASN A 191 28.33 -33.50 37.77
CA ASN A 191 29.56 -34.19 37.45
C ASN A 191 29.83 -34.44 35.95
N ASN A 192 30.83 -33.77 35.44
CA ASN A 192 32.09 -34.35 34.96
C ASN A 192 32.17 -34.94 33.53
N GLN A 193 33.19 -34.42 32.87
CA GLN A 193 34.14 -35.05 31.93
C GLN A 193 33.83 -35.04 30.42
N ASN A 194 34.51 -34.12 29.73
CA ASN A 194 35.67 -34.45 28.90
C ASN A 194 35.42 -35.37 27.68
N GLY A 195 35.71 -34.89 26.50
CA GLY A 195 35.74 -35.73 25.28
C GLY A 195 35.93 -34.96 23.98
N ASN A 196 37.17 -34.75 23.71
CA ASN A 196 37.80 -34.36 22.45
C ASN A 196 37.35 -35.24 21.27
N GLY A 197 37.18 -34.69 20.03
CA GLY A 197 37.14 -35.55 18.84
C GLY A 197 36.56 -34.94 17.57
N ARG A 198 37.35 -34.28 16.83
CA ARG A 198 37.64 -34.37 15.36
C ARG A 198 36.55 -34.81 14.37
N ASN A 199 36.43 -33.94 13.35
CA ASN A 199 36.31 -34.21 11.90
C ASN A 199 35.23 -35.17 11.39
N GLY A 200 34.47 -34.61 10.43
CA GLY A 200 33.68 -35.41 9.50
C GLY A 200 33.10 -34.54 8.38
N TYR A 201 33.79 -34.53 7.27
CA TYR A 201 33.26 -34.08 5.98
C TYR A 201 32.11 -35.02 5.58
N GLY A 202 30.98 -34.46 5.22
CA GLY A 202 29.85 -35.21 4.66
C GLY A 202 29.15 -34.42 3.59
N ASN A 203 29.55 -34.73 2.36
CA ASN A 203 28.89 -34.36 1.11
C ASN A 203 27.52 -35.07 1.03
N GLY A 204 26.47 -34.38 0.60
CA GLY A 204 25.14 -34.97 0.42
C GLY A 204 24.23 -34.08 -0.41
N ASN A 205 24.32 -34.29 -1.67
CA ASN A 205 23.49 -33.94 -2.82
C ASN A 205 22.00 -34.24 -2.60
N GLY A 206 21.10 -33.41 -3.15
CA GLY A 206 19.70 -33.82 -3.28
C GLY A 206 18.73 -32.70 -3.63
N ASN A 207 18.58 -32.44 -4.92
CA ASN A 207 17.36 -32.11 -5.69
C ASN A 207 16.36 -31.06 -5.16
N ASN A 208 16.28 -29.93 -5.86
CA ASN A 208 15.31 -29.68 -6.94
C ASN A 208 13.85 -29.66 -6.48
N ASP A 209 13.31 -28.45 -6.33
CA ASP A 209 11.99 -28.17 -6.91
C ASP A 209 11.86 -26.68 -7.24
N GLY A 210 11.50 -26.44 -8.49
CA GLY A 210 11.27 -25.12 -9.06
C GLY A 210 10.01 -24.49 -8.51
N GLY A 211 10.15 -23.28 -8.05
CA GLY A 211 9.05 -22.38 -7.73
C GLY A 211 9.37 -21.02 -8.33
N THR A 212 8.89 -20.79 -9.52
CA THR A 212 8.82 -19.47 -10.13
C THR A 212 7.89 -18.60 -9.28
N GLY A 213 8.46 -17.77 -8.43
CA GLY A 213 7.78 -16.74 -7.66
C GLY A 213 8.41 -15.41 -8.00
N ASP A 214 7.97 -14.83 -9.12
CA ASP A 214 8.20 -13.42 -9.44
C ASP A 214 7.36 -12.58 -8.47
N GLY A 215 8.02 -12.06 -7.46
CA GLY A 215 7.45 -11.22 -6.43
C GLY A 215 8.43 -10.13 -6.07
N GLY A 216 8.66 -9.18 -6.98
CA GLY A 216 9.25 -7.90 -6.65
C GLY A 216 8.35 -7.14 -5.67
N GLY A 217 8.32 -7.56 -4.41
CA GLY A 217 7.61 -6.89 -3.34
C GLY A 217 8.29 -5.56 -3.04
N PHE A 218 7.68 -4.46 -3.44
CA PHE A 218 7.96 -3.18 -2.82
C PHE A 218 7.53 -3.29 -1.35
N SER A 219 8.51 -3.38 -0.44
CA SER A 219 8.24 -3.23 0.98
C SER A 219 7.73 -1.81 1.20
N ASP A 220 6.51 -1.69 1.69
CA ASP A 220 5.96 -0.42 2.12
C ASP A 220 6.77 0.08 3.33
N PRO A 221 7.56 1.19 3.19
CA PRO A 221 8.36 1.72 4.28
C PRO A 221 7.52 2.34 5.40
N PHE A 222 6.21 2.43 5.23
CA PHE A 222 5.30 3.05 6.19
C PHE A 222 4.29 2.06 6.80
N GLY A 223 4.35 0.75 6.47
CA GLY A 223 3.47 -0.28 7.06
C GLY A 223 1.98 -0.07 6.75
N LEU A 224 1.66 0.45 5.56
CA LEU A 224 0.31 0.85 5.17
C LEU A 224 -0.42 -0.19 4.30
N TRP A 225 0.08 -1.45 4.27
CA TRP A 225 -0.53 -2.57 3.54
C TRP A 225 -0.85 -3.74 4.45
#